data_0380a6494c59507aaa02e8734588c88b
#
_entry.id   0380a6494c59507aaa02e8734588c88b
#
_cell.length_a   1.000
_cell.length_b   1.000
_cell.length_c   1.000
_cell.angle_alpha   90.00
_cell.angle_beta   90.00
_cell.angle_gamma   90.00
#
_symmetry.space_group_name_H-M   'P 1'
#
loop_
_entity.id
_entity.type
_entity.pdbx_description
1 polymer ?
#
loop_
_entity_poly.entity_id
_entity_poly.type
_entity_poly.pdbx_seq_one_letter_code
_entity_poly.pdbx_strand_id
1 'polypeptide(L)'
;VKSALFPALYEVDAATPGHLVTLSEERLYATAEQLKGIARDVFFGQCAREGREACDRAECKERADKLVLEFLQALLPLREMLTEDLRAAYEGDPAARYMEEILLSYPSIDAVSTYRVAHELFVRGLPVVPRILTEYAHTRTGIDIHPGATIGRHFFIDHGTGVVIGETCVIGDNVKLYQGATLGA
;
A
#
# COMPACT_ATOMS: atom_id res chain seq x y z
N VAL A 1 -0.85 1.77 8.22
CA VAL A 1 -1.54 2.64 7.25
C VAL A 1 -3.03 2.33 7.17
N LYS A 2 -3.48 1.07 6.89
CA LYS A 2 -4.92 0.74 6.82
C LYS A 2 -5.70 1.18 8.07
N SER A 3 -5.19 0.89 9.26
CA SER A 3 -5.84 1.29 10.52
C SER A 3 -5.87 2.82 10.75
N ALA A 4 -4.99 3.56 10.12
CA ALA A 4 -5.02 5.01 10.15
C ALA A 4 -6.00 5.60 9.10
N LEU A 5 -6.14 4.93 7.94
CA LEU A 5 -7.06 5.36 6.89
C LEU A 5 -8.54 5.00 7.19
N PHE A 6 -8.77 3.92 7.94
CA PHE A 6 -10.10 3.42 8.31
C PHE A 6 -10.19 3.16 9.81
N PRO A 7 -9.96 4.16 10.68
CA PRO A 7 -9.82 3.95 12.14
C PRO A 7 -11.07 3.36 12.78
N ALA A 8 -12.26 3.74 12.33
CA ALA A 8 -13.52 3.26 12.87
C ALA A 8 -13.71 1.74 12.81
N LEU A 9 -13.02 1.06 11.90
CA LEU A 9 -13.12 -0.40 11.72
C LEU A 9 -12.06 -1.19 12.51
N TYR A 10 -11.08 -0.50 13.06
CA TYR A 10 -9.97 -1.11 13.81
C TYR A 10 -9.99 -0.77 15.31
N GLU A 11 -10.99 0.00 15.76
CA GLU A 11 -11.19 0.34 17.17
C GLU A 11 -12.44 -0.35 17.70
N VAL A 12 -12.27 -1.05 18.81
CA VAL A 12 -13.35 -1.84 19.44
C VAL A 12 -14.23 -0.95 20.33
N ASP A 13 -13.67 0.08 20.94
CA ASP A 13 -14.42 0.99 21.78
C ASP A 13 -14.99 2.13 20.93
N ALA A 14 -16.30 2.33 21.02
CA ALA A 14 -17.05 3.35 20.29
C ALA A 14 -16.48 4.74 20.56
N ALA A 15 -15.46 5.09 19.82
CA ALA A 15 -14.78 6.35 19.92
C ALA A 15 -15.65 7.46 19.33
N THR A 16 -15.67 8.59 19.97
CA THR A 16 -16.27 9.80 19.38
C THR A 16 -15.51 10.17 18.09
N PRO A 17 -16.14 10.86 17.13
CA PRO A 17 -15.45 11.32 15.93
C PRO A 17 -14.11 12.04 16.23
N GLY A 18 -14.06 12.84 17.29
CA GLY A 18 -12.82 13.52 17.71
C GLY A 18 -11.73 12.54 18.15
N HIS A 19 -12.08 11.50 18.87
CA HIS A 19 -11.12 10.45 19.27
C HIS A 19 -10.56 9.68 18.07
N LEU A 20 -11.40 9.37 17.08
CA LEU A 20 -10.94 8.69 15.84
C LEU A 20 -9.95 9.57 15.05
N VAL A 21 -10.15 10.89 15.01
CA VAL A 21 -9.21 11.82 14.38
C VAL A 21 -7.86 11.77 15.10
N THR A 22 -7.86 11.93 16.43
CA THR A 22 -6.62 11.89 17.23
C THR A 22 -5.85 10.58 17.05
N LEU A 23 -6.54 9.43 17.08
CA LEU A 23 -5.91 8.13 16.85
C LEU A 23 -5.30 8.01 15.45
N SER A 24 -5.99 8.55 14.43
CA SER A 24 -5.44 8.56 13.07
C SER A 24 -4.19 9.41 12.97
N GLU A 25 -4.18 10.58 13.58
CA GLU A 25 -3.02 11.49 13.62
C GLU A 25 -1.82 10.83 14.33
N GLU A 26 -2.04 10.25 15.51
CA GLU A 26 -0.98 9.53 16.25
C GLU A 26 -0.39 8.37 15.44
N ARG A 27 -1.24 7.57 14.79
CA ARG A 27 -0.79 6.44 13.96
C ARG A 27 -0.03 6.90 12.71
N LEU A 28 -0.50 7.96 12.08
CA LEU A 28 0.17 8.54 10.91
C LEU A 28 1.52 9.13 11.31
N TYR A 29 1.57 9.85 12.43
CA TYR A 29 2.83 10.41 12.94
C TYR A 29 3.85 9.30 13.25
N ALA A 30 3.46 8.29 14.02
CA ALA A 30 4.33 7.17 14.34
C ALA A 30 4.82 6.43 13.08
N THR A 31 3.92 6.20 12.10
CA THR A 31 4.27 5.57 10.83
C THR A 31 5.24 6.44 10.03
N ALA A 32 5.04 7.76 10.00
CA ALA A 32 5.91 8.70 9.31
C ALA A 32 7.33 8.70 9.90
N GLU A 33 7.46 8.76 11.23
CA GLU A 33 8.76 8.75 11.89
C GLU A 33 9.53 7.43 11.67
N GLN A 34 8.82 6.30 11.72
CA GLN A 34 9.42 5.01 11.39
C GLN A 34 9.86 4.94 9.93
N LEU A 35 9.02 5.40 9.00
CA LEU A 35 9.33 5.39 7.57
C LEU A 35 10.51 6.31 7.23
N LYS A 36 10.62 7.49 7.87
CA LYS A 36 11.80 8.37 7.73
C LYS A 36 13.09 7.65 8.12
N GLY A 37 13.07 6.96 9.27
CA GLY A 37 14.23 6.18 9.72
C GLY A 37 14.63 5.12 8.72
N ILE A 38 13.67 4.30 8.28
CA ILE A 38 13.90 3.23 7.30
C ILE A 38 14.39 3.81 5.96
N ALA A 39 13.74 4.84 5.43
CA ALA A 39 14.09 5.44 4.15
C ALA A 39 15.52 6.02 4.18
N ARG A 40 15.89 6.72 5.25
CA ARG A 40 17.24 7.24 5.43
C ARG A 40 18.30 6.13 5.39
N ASP A 41 18.05 5.04 6.11
CA ASP A 41 19.02 3.94 6.21
C ASP A 41 19.12 3.17 4.87
N VAL A 42 17.99 3.03 4.15
CA VAL A 42 17.96 2.43 2.81
C VAL A 42 18.69 3.30 1.78
N PHE A 43 18.47 4.63 1.78
CA PHE A 43 19.21 5.54 0.90
C PHE A 43 20.69 5.55 1.19
N PHE A 44 21.09 5.55 2.46
CA PHE A 44 22.49 5.45 2.85
C PHE A 44 23.13 4.13 2.35
N GLY A 45 22.43 3.01 2.53
CA GLY A 45 22.88 1.72 2.03
C GLY A 45 22.94 1.64 0.49
N GLN A 46 22.06 2.35 -0.22
CA GLN A 46 22.12 2.48 -1.68
C GLN A 46 23.38 3.23 -2.12
N CYS A 47 23.68 4.37 -1.52
CA CYS A 47 24.90 5.14 -1.81
C CYS A 47 26.17 4.28 -1.64
N ALA A 48 26.22 3.48 -0.57
CA ALA A 48 27.35 2.60 -0.32
C ALA A 48 27.51 1.53 -1.41
N ARG A 49 26.41 0.96 -1.90
CA ARG A 49 26.44 -0.04 -3.00
C ARG A 49 26.83 0.56 -4.33
N GLU A 50 26.47 1.82 -4.58
CA GLU A 50 26.81 2.55 -5.82
C GLU A 50 28.24 3.10 -5.81
N GLY A 51 29.03 2.84 -4.78
CA GLY A 51 30.43 3.27 -4.67
C GLY A 51 30.58 4.78 -4.53
N ARG A 52 29.55 5.48 -4.05
CA ARG A 52 29.65 6.91 -3.76
C ARG A 52 30.49 7.11 -2.50
N GLU A 53 31.77 7.47 -2.66
CA GLU A 53 32.72 7.70 -1.56
C GLU A 53 32.29 8.81 -0.58
N ALA A 54 31.42 9.71 -1.01
CA ALA A 54 30.90 10.82 -0.23
C ALA A 54 29.37 10.74 -0.06
N CYS A 55 28.86 9.63 0.50
CA CYS A 55 27.45 9.60 0.88
C CYS A 55 27.25 10.47 2.14
N ASP A 56 26.67 11.65 1.96
CA ASP A 56 26.31 12.51 3.08
C ASP A 56 25.03 11.99 3.77
N ARG A 57 25.15 11.70 5.07
CA ARG A 57 24.01 11.30 5.90
C ARG A 57 22.94 12.40 5.98
N ALA A 58 23.33 13.67 5.87
CA ALA A 58 22.41 14.80 5.86
C ALA A 58 21.56 14.80 4.57
N GLU A 59 22.20 14.56 3.41
CA GLU A 59 21.49 14.42 2.13
C GLU A 59 20.50 13.23 2.14
N CYS A 60 20.92 12.07 2.65
CA CYS A 60 20.04 10.91 2.78
C CYS A 60 18.86 11.19 3.70
N LYS A 61 19.07 11.97 4.78
CA LYS A 61 18.00 12.39 5.69
C LYS A 61 17.02 13.33 4.98
N GLU A 62 17.51 14.36 4.31
CA GLU A 62 16.66 15.31 3.56
C GLU A 62 15.81 14.59 2.48
N ARG A 63 16.42 13.66 1.76
CA ARG A 63 15.73 12.83 0.77
C ARG A 63 14.64 11.99 1.41
N ALA A 64 14.89 11.40 2.58
CA ALA A 64 13.91 10.62 3.33
C ALA A 64 12.76 11.48 3.85
N ASP A 65 13.07 12.66 4.40
CA ASP A 65 12.07 13.61 4.89
C ASP A 65 11.14 14.08 3.76
N LYS A 66 11.71 14.40 2.60
CA LYS A 66 10.96 14.78 1.39
C LYS A 66 10.04 13.65 0.91
N LEU A 67 10.59 12.43 0.77
CA LEU A 67 9.82 11.26 0.35
C LEU A 67 8.62 11.03 1.26
N VAL A 68 8.82 11.06 2.58
CA VAL A 68 7.74 10.81 3.54
C VAL A 68 6.69 11.91 3.50
N LEU A 69 7.09 13.18 3.33
CA LEU A 69 6.14 14.27 3.15
C LEU A 69 5.26 14.08 1.92
N GLU A 70 5.85 13.74 0.78
CA GLU A 70 5.13 13.47 -0.46
C GLU A 70 4.22 12.23 -0.34
N PHE A 71 4.67 11.20 0.38
CA PHE A 71 3.84 10.03 0.69
C PHE A 71 2.63 10.38 1.57
N LEU A 72 2.81 11.19 2.60
CA LEU A 72 1.71 11.64 3.46
C LEU A 72 0.67 12.45 2.67
N GLN A 73 1.11 13.28 1.72
CA GLN A 73 0.21 14.03 0.83
C GLN A 73 -0.61 13.12 -0.08
N ALA A 74 -0.07 11.94 -0.45
CA ALA A 74 -0.77 10.97 -1.27
C ALA A 74 -1.82 10.13 -0.51
N LEU A 75 -1.87 10.19 0.84
CA LEU A 75 -2.74 9.31 1.63
C LEU A 75 -4.23 9.57 1.42
N LEU A 76 -4.65 10.81 1.17
CA LEU A 76 -6.06 11.10 0.90
C LEU A 76 -6.51 10.54 -0.46
N PRO A 77 -5.83 10.82 -1.59
CA PRO A 77 -6.12 10.15 -2.85
C PRO A 77 -6.05 8.62 -2.76
N LEU A 78 -5.10 8.09 -2.00
CA LEU A 78 -4.96 6.65 -1.78
C LEU A 78 -6.17 6.06 -1.05
N ARG A 79 -6.69 6.76 -0.03
CA ARG A 79 -7.91 6.33 0.68
C ARG A 79 -9.11 6.30 -0.24
N GLU A 80 -9.27 7.30 -1.11
CA GLU A 80 -10.35 7.34 -2.11
C GLU A 80 -10.26 6.14 -3.05
N MET A 81 -9.06 5.86 -3.58
CA MET A 81 -8.81 4.72 -4.46
C MET A 81 -9.10 3.38 -3.77
N LEU A 82 -8.68 3.21 -2.52
CA LEU A 82 -8.99 2.01 -1.73
C LEU A 82 -10.50 1.87 -1.46
N THR A 83 -11.21 2.96 -1.28
CA THR A 83 -12.67 2.95 -1.12
C THR A 83 -13.37 2.50 -2.40
N GLU A 84 -12.84 2.87 -3.56
CA GLU A 84 -13.35 2.40 -4.85
C GLU A 84 -13.04 0.91 -5.09
N ASP A 85 -11.86 0.44 -4.69
CA ASP A 85 -11.52 -0.99 -4.76
C ASP A 85 -12.43 -1.83 -3.86
N LEU A 86 -12.75 -1.33 -2.65
CA LEU A 86 -13.74 -1.98 -1.77
C LEU A 86 -15.13 -2.03 -2.39
N ARG A 87 -15.52 -0.95 -3.07
CA ARG A 87 -16.81 -0.91 -3.79
C ARG A 87 -16.81 -1.90 -4.95
N ALA A 88 -15.73 -1.98 -5.72
CA ALA A 88 -15.58 -2.96 -6.80
C ALA A 88 -15.73 -4.40 -6.29
N ALA A 89 -15.15 -4.71 -5.13
CA ALA A 89 -15.30 -6.03 -4.52
C ALA A 89 -16.74 -6.29 -4.05
N TYR A 90 -17.40 -5.29 -3.44
CA TYR A 90 -18.79 -5.42 -2.99
C TYR A 90 -19.77 -5.60 -4.15
N GLU A 91 -19.58 -4.88 -5.24
CA GLU A 91 -20.41 -4.99 -6.45
C GLU A 91 -20.08 -6.24 -7.25
N GLY A 92 -18.83 -6.70 -7.18
CA GLY A 92 -18.32 -7.82 -7.95
C GLY A 92 -18.53 -9.20 -7.32
N ASP A 93 -18.79 -9.29 -6.02
CA ASP A 93 -19.00 -10.55 -5.30
C ASP A 93 -20.44 -10.63 -4.74
N PRO A 94 -21.34 -11.43 -5.36
CA PRO A 94 -22.70 -11.60 -4.86
C PRO A 94 -22.80 -12.20 -3.45
N ALA A 95 -21.75 -12.82 -2.94
CA ALA A 95 -21.69 -13.38 -1.60
C ALA A 95 -21.39 -12.34 -0.51
N ALA A 96 -20.84 -11.19 -0.88
CA ALA A 96 -20.48 -10.13 0.05
C ALA A 96 -21.75 -9.46 0.63
N ARG A 97 -21.86 -9.43 1.96
CA ARG A 97 -23.00 -8.82 2.64
C ARG A 97 -22.77 -7.39 3.08
N TYR A 98 -21.51 -7.08 3.46
CA TYR A 98 -21.11 -5.79 4.01
C TYR A 98 -19.72 -5.39 3.49
N MET A 99 -19.50 -4.10 3.29
CA MET A 99 -18.17 -3.59 2.89
C MET A 99 -17.10 -3.82 3.97
N GLU A 100 -17.50 -3.80 5.24
CA GLU A 100 -16.63 -4.08 6.39
C GLU A 100 -16.13 -5.53 6.36
N GLU A 101 -16.97 -6.48 5.98
CA GLU A 101 -16.58 -7.88 5.80
C GLU A 101 -15.45 -7.99 4.77
N ILE A 102 -15.59 -7.33 3.65
CA ILE A 102 -14.58 -7.31 2.57
C ILE A 102 -13.27 -6.73 3.07
N LEU A 103 -13.31 -5.56 3.71
CA LEU A 103 -12.10 -4.89 4.21
C LEU A 103 -11.33 -5.72 5.24
N LEU A 104 -12.07 -6.44 6.12
CA LEU A 104 -11.49 -7.16 7.24
C LEU A 104 -11.08 -8.60 6.90
N SER A 105 -11.71 -9.24 5.90
CA SER A 105 -11.54 -10.67 5.67
C SER A 105 -11.02 -11.05 4.27
N TYR A 106 -11.18 -10.23 3.24
CA TYR A 106 -10.78 -10.63 1.88
C TYR A 106 -9.25 -10.52 1.69
N PRO A 107 -8.57 -11.65 1.38
CA PRO A 107 -7.13 -11.63 1.10
C PRO A 107 -6.77 -10.70 -0.07
N SER A 108 -7.63 -10.61 -1.07
CA SER A 108 -7.41 -9.73 -2.23
C SER A 108 -7.35 -8.26 -1.83
N ILE A 109 -8.17 -7.82 -0.89
CA ILE A 109 -8.13 -6.44 -0.39
C ILE A 109 -6.85 -6.20 0.43
N ASP A 110 -6.37 -7.21 1.16
CA ASP A 110 -5.07 -7.11 1.86
C ASP A 110 -3.91 -6.95 0.86
N ALA A 111 -3.91 -7.74 -0.22
CA ALA A 111 -2.91 -7.65 -1.28
C ALA A 111 -2.98 -6.31 -2.02
N VAL A 112 -4.15 -5.91 -2.51
CA VAL A 112 -4.35 -4.67 -3.28
C VAL A 112 -4.02 -3.44 -2.44
N SER A 113 -4.49 -3.38 -1.19
CA SER A 113 -4.19 -2.23 -0.32
C SER A 113 -2.71 -2.12 0.02
N THR A 114 -2.03 -3.25 0.22
CA THR A 114 -0.58 -3.27 0.44
C THR A 114 0.17 -2.85 -0.81
N TYR A 115 -0.23 -3.37 -1.98
CA TYR A 115 0.32 -2.96 -3.28
C TYR A 115 0.19 -1.44 -3.48
N ARG A 116 -0.97 -0.84 -3.27
CA ARG A 116 -1.18 0.59 -3.48
C ARG A 116 -0.27 1.45 -2.61
N VAL A 117 -0.09 1.07 -1.33
CA VAL A 117 0.87 1.72 -0.43
C VAL A 117 2.31 1.55 -0.93
N ALA A 118 2.66 0.34 -1.35
CA ALA A 118 4.00 0.04 -1.87
C ALA A 118 4.28 0.77 -3.18
N HIS A 119 3.30 0.87 -4.07
CA HIS A 119 3.39 1.61 -5.33
C HIS A 119 3.70 3.10 -5.09
N GLU A 120 3.02 3.74 -4.14
CA GLU A 120 3.28 5.13 -3.79
C GLU A 120 4.72 5.36 -3.30
N LEU A 121 5.29 4.40 -2.58
CA LEU A 121 6.70 4.46 -2.18
C LEU A 121 7.66 4.14 -3.34
N PHE A 122 7.27 3.23 -4.24
CA PHE A 122 8.04 2.83 -5.40
C PHE A 122 8.22 3.99 -6.39
N VAL A 123 7.14 4.66 -6.75
CA VAL A 123 7.18 5.79 -7.70
C VAL A 123 7.93 7.00 -7.15
N ARG A 124 8.08 7.11 -5.83
CA ARG A 124 8.92 8.11 -5.17
C ARG A 124 10.38 7.67 -5.02
N GLY A 125 10.74 6.53 -5.59
CA GLY A 125 12.10 6.04 -5.66
C GLY A 125 12.67 5.49 -4.34
N LEU A 126 11.82 4.99 -3.43
CA LEU A 126 12.30 4.25 -2.27
C LEU A 126 12.75 2.85 -2.69
N PRO A 127 14.05 2.49 -2.54
CA PRO A 127 14.52 1.17 -2.93
C PRO A 127 14.07 0.09 -1.93
N VAL A 128 13.94 -1.15 -2.41
CA VAL A 128 13.79 -2.38 -1.60
C VAL A 128 12.48 -2.45 -0.81
N VAL A 129 12.13 -1.44 -0.02
CA VAL A 129 10.97 -1.45 0.90
C VAL A 129 9.64 -1.74 0.19
N PRO A 130 9.32 -1.13 -0.98
CA PRO A 130 8.09 -1.46 -1.70
C PRO A 130 7.98 -2.94 -2.03
N ARG A 131 9.08 -3.55 -2.48
CA ARG A 131 9.10 -4.99 -2.80
C ARG A 131 8.93 -5.85 -1.54
N ILE A 132 9.56 -5.48 -0.42
CA ILE A 132 9.37 -6.19 0.87
C ILE A 132 7.88 -6.18 1.27
N LEU A 133 7.20 -5.05 1.11
CA LEU A 133 5.78 -4.94 1.44
C LEU A 133 4.91 -5.85 0.56
N THR A 134 5.15 -5.87 -0.75
CA THR A 134 4.35 -6.71 -1.65
C THR A 134 4.67 -8.20 -1.48
N GLU A 135 5.91 -8.59 -1.21
CA GLU A 135 6.26 -9.98 -0.87
C GLU A 135 5.64 -10.43 0.46
N TYR A 136 5.56 -9.54 1.44
CA TYR A 136 4.84 -9.85 2.67
C TYR A 136 3.35 -10.11 2.42
N ALA A 137 2.71 -9.30 1.58
CA ALA A 137 1.33 -9.52 1.17
C ALA A 137 1.17 -10.82 0.37
N HIS A 138 2.08 -11.09 -0.59
CA HIS A 138 2.11 -12.33 -1.37
C HIS A 138 2.16 -13.57 -0.49
N THR A 139 3.06 -13.59 0.48
CA THR A 139 3.20 -14.72 1.44
C THR A 139 1.89 -15.01 2.20
N ARG A 140 1.10 -13.99 2.49
CA ARG A 140 -0.15 -14.12 3.27
C ARG A 140 -1.38 -14.42 2.43
N THR A 141 -1.39 -13.98 1.18
CA THR A 141 -2.59 -13.98 0.34
C THR A 141 -2.50 -14.91 -0.85
N GLY A 142 -1.29 -15.33 -1.24
CA GLY A 142 -1.05 -16.05 -2.48
C GLY A 142 -1.24 -15.17 -3.74
N ILE A 143 -1.23 -13.82 -3.59
CA ILE A 143 -1.40 -12.85 -4.65
C ILE A 143 -0.10 -12.05 -4.77
N ASP A 144 0.61 -12.19 -5.89
CA ASP A 144 1.87 -11.48 -6.19
C ASP A 144 1.59 -10.27 -7.08
N ILE A 145 1.77 -9.06 -6.54
CA ILE A 145 1.65 -7.82 -7.29
C ILE A 145 2.95 -7.04 -7.15
N HIS A 146 3.68 -6.86 -8.28
CA HIS A 146 4.89 -6.05 -8.25
C HIS A 146 4.57 -4.57 -7.97
N PRO A 147 5.31 -3.87 -7.08
CA PRO A 147 5.00 -2.48 -6.73
C PRO A 147 5.15 -1.49 -7.91
N GLY A 148 5.87 -1.88 -8.98
CA GLY A 148 6.01 -1.09 -10.21
C GLY A 148 4.82 -1.21 -11.17
N ALA A 149 3.94 -2.18 -11.00
CA ALA A 149 2.74 -2.28 -11.83
C ALA A 149 1.89 -1.00 -11.72
N THR A 150 1.21 -0.64 -12.79
CA THR A 150 0.25 0.47 -12.81
C THR A 150 -1.16 -0.10 -12.86
N ILE A 151 -1.94 0.11 -11.81
CA ILE A 151 -3.31 -0.41 -11.71
C ILE A 151 -4.28 0.77 -11.49
N GLY A 152 -5.26 0.88 -12.37
CA GLY A 152 -6.30 1.88 -12.33
C GLY A 152 -7.24 1.76 -11.13
N ARG A 153 -8.33 2.51 -11.14
CA ARG A 153 -9.32 2.62 -10.06
C ARG A 153 -10.36 1.50 -10.15
N HIS A 154 -11.06 1.25 -9.05
CA HIS A 154 -12.15 0.27 -9.00
C HIS A 154 -11.69 -1.13 -9.44
N PHE A 155 -10.57 -1.56 -8.85
CA PHE A 155 -9.92 -2.82 -9.17
C PHE A 155 -10.26 -3.90 -8.14
N PHE A 156 -10.66 -5.08 -8.61
CA PHE A 156 -11.00 -6.20 -7.75
C PHE A 156 -10.34 -7.51 -8.21
N ILE A 157 -9.82 -8.27 -7.26
CA ILE A 157 -9.37 -9.65 -7.46
C ILE A 157 -10.29 -10.56 -6.65
N ASP A 158 -11.03 -11.42 -7.34
CA ASP A 158 -11.92 -12.39 -6.71
C ASP A 158 -11.19 -13.70 -6.47
N HIS A 159 -11.31 -14.28 -5.27
CA HIS A 159 -10.52 -15.42 -4.75
C HIS A 159 -9.01 -15.14 -4.67
N GLY A 160 -8.36 -14.95 -5.79
CA GLY A 160 -7.04 -14.38 -5.95
C GLY A 160 -5.85 -15.33 -5.86
N THR A 161 -5.98 -16.52 -5.33
CA THR A 161 -4.85 -17.47 -5.20
C THR A 161 -4.13 -17.67 -6.52
N GLY A 162 -2.81 -17.45 -6.53
CA GLY A 162 -1.97 -17.64 -7.73
C GLY A 162 -2.10 -16.54 -8.78
N VAL A 163 -2.66 -15.36 -8.43
CA VAL A 163 -2.59 -14.18 -9.29
C VAL A 163 -1.18 -13.63 -9.26
N VAL A 164 -0.62 -13.33 -10.46
CA VAL A 164 0.69 -12.69 -10.62
C VAL A 164 0.55 -11.47 -11.52
N ILE A 165 0.99 -10.31 -11.04
CA ILE A 165 1.00 -9.03 -11.79
C ILE A 165 2.43 -8.48 -11.79
N GLY A 166 3.08 -8.51 -12.97
CA GLY A 166 4.48 -8.12 -13.15
C GLY A 166 4.70 -6.61 -13.16
N GLU A 167 5.96 -6.20 -13.06
CA GLU A 167 6.41 -4.81 -12.90
C GLU A 167 5.88 -3.87 -14.01
N THR A 168 5.93 -4.32 -15.25
CA THR A 168 5.59 -3.50 -16.42
C THR A 168 4.12 -3.54 -16.80
N CYS A 169 3.31 -4.23 -16.00
CA CYS A 169 1.89 -4.39 -16.26
C CYS A 169 1.14 -3.07 -16.11
N VAL A 170 0.25 -2.78 -17.07
CA VAL A 170 -0.66 -1.64 -17.03
C VAL A 170 -2.08 -2.16 -17.10
N ILE A 171 -2.84 -1.96 -16.02
CA ILE A 171 -4.25 -2.35 -15.87
C ILE A 171 -5.07 -1.07 -15.77
N GLY A 172 -6.11 -0.96 -16.60
CA GLY A 172 -7.03 0.20 -16.58
C GLY A 172 -8.01 0.18 -15.41
N ASP A 173 -8.99 1.08 -15.46
CA ASP A 173 -10.05 1.17 -14.46
C ASP A 173 -11.10 0.07 -14.63
N ASN A 174 -11.83 -0.26 -13.56
CA ASN A 174 -12.97 -1.18 -13.55
C ASN A 174 -12.62 -2.61 -14.00
N VAL A 175 -11.42 -3.08 -13.66
CA VAL A 175 -10.97 -4.43 -13.99
C VAL A 175 -11.21 -5.39 -12.83
N LYS A 176 -11.80 -6.55 -13.14
CA LYS A 176 -11.91 -7.69 -12.22
C LYS A 176 -11.06 -8.85 -12.72
N LEU A 177 -10.27 -9.43 -11.82
CA LEU A 177 -9.49 -10.65 -12.06
C LEU A 177 -10.01 -11.79 -11.19
N TYR A 178 -9.74 -13.01 -11.61
CA TYR A 178 -9.97 -14.22 -10.84
C TYR A 178 -8.63 -14.91 -10.51
N GLN A 179 -8.71 -15.95 -9.68
CA GLN A 179 -7.56 -16.75 -9.30
C GLN A 179 -6.74 -17.27 -10.51
N GLY A 180 -5.45 -17.41 -10.33
CA GLY A 180 -4.54 -17.96 -11.33
C GLY A 180 -4.26 -17.05 -12.54
N ALA A 181 -4.75 -15.81 -12.55
CA ALA A 181 -4.43 -14.87 -13.63
C ALA A 181 -2.96 -14.44 -13.55
N THR A 182 -2.24 -14.47 -14.69
CA THR A 182 -0.86 -14.00 -14.80
C THR A 182 -0.79 -12.90 -15.85
N LEU A 183 -0.29 -11.73 -15.46
CA LEU A 183 -0.18 -10.54 -16.31
C LEU A 183 1.25 -10.00 -16.26
N GLY A 184 1.90 -9.87 -17.41
CA GLY A 184 3.19 -9.21 -17.55
C GLY A 184 4.33 -9.83 -16.71
N ALA A 185 4.32 -11.12 -16.50
CA ALA A 185 5.35 -11.85 -15.75
C ALA A 185 6.45 -12.37 -16.66
#